data_83bbe2b94ba8a246c1d0e1b430583e36
#
_entry.id   83bbe2b94ba8a246c1d0e1b430583e36
#
_cell.length_a   1.000
_cell.length_b   1.000
_cell.length_c   1.000
_cell.angle_alpha   90.00
_cell.angle_beta   90.00
_cell.angle_gamma   90.00
#
_symmetry.space_group_name_H-M   'P 1'
#
loop_
_entity.id
_entity.type
_entity.pdbx_description
1 polymer ?
#
loop_
_entity_poly.entity_id
_entity_poly.type
_entity_poly.pdbx_seq_one_letter_code
_entity_poly.pdbx_strand_id
1 'polypeptide(L)'
;MQELASEAGILYLMRWGHLLSGVAWIGLLYYFNFVQGEYFKVADPAARNDAFVKLVPRALLWFRMAAAVTFLTGLVMLGFIGMGLTIDITIGATLGTLMFLNVWLIIWPNQRILIRSNEGIKAGNAALPEAAAAAPKAGLASRTNTMFSVPLLYFMGSSTHLSSGPLSSASGAAVGVVLLIIAALEANAIFGKQGPMTTVNGVIGCGFGLWLVLYAVIKVL
;
A
#
# COMPACT_ATOMS: atom_id res chain seq x y z
N MET A 1 33.07 10.82 2.68
CA MET A 1 32.39 11.35 1.48
C MET A 1 32.60 10.44 0.27
N GLN A 2 33.84 9.98 -0.03
CA GLN A 2 34.09 9.05 -1.16
C GLN A 2 33.36 7.71 -1.02
N GLU A 3 33.24 7.16 0.19
CA GLU A 3 32.50 5.92 0.44
C GLU A 3 31.01 6.01 0.07
N LEU A 4 30.36 7.16 0.39
CA LEU A 4 28.96 7.37 0.04
C LEU A 4 28.72 7.58 -1.47
N ALA A 5 29.75 7.98 -2.21
CA ALA A 5 29.69 8.13 -3.66
C ALA A 5 30.05 6.81 -4.41
N SER A 6 30.47 5.79 -3.69
CA SER A 6 30.66 4.44 -4.27
C SER A 6 29.32 3.78 -4.58
N GLU A 7 29.33 2.77 -5.47
CA GLU A 7 28.13 1.98 -5.77
C GLU A 7 27.47 1.39 -4.52
N ALA A 8 28.29 0.84 -3.61
CA ALA A 8 27.81 0.32 -2.33
C ALA A 8 27.18 1.42 -1.45
N GLY A 9 27.79 2.62 -1.42
CA GLY A 9 27.26 3.77 -0.69
C GLY A 9 25.94 4.26 -1.25
N ILE A 10 25.83 4.37 -2.58
CA ILE A 10 24.58 4.75 -3.25
C ILE A 10 23.47 3.73 -2.95
N LEU A 11 23.77 2.43 -3.07
CA LEU A 11 22.81 1.37 -2.78
C LEU A 11 22.37 1.41 -1.31
N TYR A 12 23.29 1.69 -0.38
CA TYR A 12 22.95 1.85 1.03
C TYR A 12 22.03 3.06 1.26
N LEU A 13 22.31 4.21 0.63
CA LEU A 13 21.44 5.40 0.73
C LEU A 13 20.04 5.14 0.15
N MET A 14 19.96 4.39 -0.96
CA MET A 14 18.67 3.99 -1.53
C MET A 14 17.89 3.09 -0.57
N ARG A 15 18.53 2.10 0.06
CA ARG A 15 17.89 1.25 1.08
C ARG A 15 17.43 2.06 2.29
N TRP A 16 18.29 2.95 2.80
CA TRP A 16 17.95 3.80 3.93
C TRP A 16 16.75 4.71 3.61
N GLY A 17 16.79 5.39 2.47
CA GLY A 17 15.66 6.21 2.00
C GLY A 17 14.37 5.42 1.78
N HIS A 18 14.48 4.19 1.23
CA HIS A 18 13.37 3.27 1.03
C HIS A 18 12.72 2.86 2.37
N LEU A 19 13.53 2.49 3.36
CA LEU A 19 13.03 2.14 4.69
C LEU A 19 12.38 3.33 5.39
N LEU A 20 13.03 4.49 5.36
CA LEU A 20 12.53 5.71 6.00
C LEU A 20 11.18 6.14 5.41
N SER A 21 11.09 6.18 4.08
CA SER A 21 9.83 6.50 3.39
C SER A 21 8.79 5.39 3.54
N GLY A 22 9.21 4.13 3.52
CA GLY A 22 8.35 2.97 3.74
C GLY A 22 7.68 2.99 5.12
N VAL A 23 8.42 3.35 6.18
CA VAL A 23 7.85 3.54 7.53
C VAL A 23 6.76 4.62 7.52
N ALA A 24 7.01 5.75 6.86
CA ALA A 24 6.01 6.81 6.75
C ALA A 24 4.79 6.38 5.91
N TRP A 25 5.01 5.69 4.79
CA TRP A 25 3.94 5.21 3.91
C TRP A 25 3.04 4.20 4.61
N ILE A 26 3.62 3.13 5.15
CA ILE A 26 2.86 2.05 5.80
C ILE A 26 2.27 2.53 7.13
N GLY A 27 2.99 3.34 7.89
CA GLY A 27 2.49 3.92 9.14
C GLY A 27 1.25 4.80 8.92
N LEU A 28 1.26 5.66 7.89
CA LEU A 28 0.09 6.47 7.54
C LEU A 28 -1.04 5.63 6.94
N LEU A 29 -0.75 4.55 6.19
CA LEU A 29 -1.76 3.60 5.75
C LEU A 29 -2.51 2.99 6.94
N TYR A 30 -1.79 2.55 7.96
CA TYR A 30 -2.39 1.99 9.18
C TYR A 30 -3.12 3.06 10.00
N TYR A 31 -2.57 4.28 10.08
CA TYR A 31 -3.26 5.40 10.69
C TYR A 31 -4.64 5.63 10.05
N PHE A 32 -4.73 5.71 8.72
CA PHE A 32 -6.00 5.90 8.02
C PHE A 32 -6.99 4.76 8.27
N ASN A 33 -6.51 3.52 8.30
CA ASN A 33 -7.36 2.34 8.37
C ASN A 33 -7.69 1.89 9.80
N PHE A 34 -6.81 2.11 10.77
CA PHE A 34 -6.98 1.61 12.14
C PHE A 34 -7.36 2.70 13.13
N VAL A 35 -7.01 3.95 12.86
CA VAL A 35 -7.23 5.07 13.78
C VAL A 35 -8.25 6.07 13.24
N GLN A 36 -7.92 6.73 12.11
CA GLN A 36 -8.77 7.77 11.56
C GLN A 36 -10.14 7.24 11.13
N GLY A 37 -10.17 6.06 10.48
CA GLY A 37 -11.42 5.43 10.04
C GLY A 37 -12.35 5.11 11.21
N GLU A 38 -11.83 4.64 12.33
CA GLU A 38 -12.61 4.35 13.55
C GLU A 38 -13.04 5.65 14.24
N TYR A 39 -12.15 6.65 14.34
CA TYR A 39 -12.50 7.97 14.86
C TYR A 39 -13.67 8.60 14.08
N PHE A 40 -13.68 8.50 12.75
CA PHE A 40 -14.74 9.08 11.93
C PHE A 40 -16.11 8.40 12.06
N LYS A 41 -16.18 7.22 12.67
CA LYS A 41 -17.45 6.54 12.98
C LYS A 41 -18.14 7.14 14.21
N VAL A 42 -17.35 7.69 15.14
CA VAL A 42 -17.83 8.17 16.45
C VAL A 42 -17.72 9.69 16.63
N ALA A 43 -16.97 10.37 15.76
CA ALA A 43 -16.77 11.81 15.82
C ALA A 43 -18.04 12.58 15.45
N ASP A 44 -18.28 13.68 16.15
CA ASP A 44 -19.33 14.63 15.79
C ASP A 44 -19.16 15.14 14.36
N PRO A 45 -20.26 15.43 13.64
CA PRO A 45 -20.19 15.89 12.24
C PRO A 45 -19.28 17.11 12.04
N ALA A 46 -19.27 18.06 12.97
CA ALA A 46 -18.42 19.25 12.92
C ALA A 46 -16.93 18.91 13.07
N ALA A 47 -16.58 18.05 14.04
CA ALA A 47 -15.22 17.58 14.26
C ALA A 47 -14.70 16.76 13.08
N ARG A 48 -15.53 15.86 12.55
CA ARG A 48 -15.21 15.09 11.34
C ARG A 48 -14.96 15.99 10.13
N ASN A 49 -15.81 16.99 9.90
CA ASN A 49 -15.63 17.95 8.80
C ASN A 49 -14.34 18.77 8.97
N ASP A 50 -14.06 19.26 10.17
CA ASP A 50 -12.83 20.01 10.46
C ASP A 50 -11.57 19.16 10.21
N ALA A 51 -11.59 17.88 10.60
CA ALA A 51 -10.50 16.95 10.33
C ALA A 51 -10.32 16.71 8.81
N PHE A 52 -11.41 16.56 8.05
CA PHE A 52 -11.33 16.42 6.58
C PHE A 52 -10.71 17.65 5.90
N VAL A 53 -10.93 18.84 6.42
CA VAL A 53 -10.42 20.08 5.84
C VAL A 53 -9.00 20.39 6.28
N LYS A 54 -8.62 20.09 7.54
CA LYS A 54 -7.33 20.52 8.10
C LYS A 54 -6.30 19.41 8.24
N LEU A 55 -6.69 18.21 8.69
CA LEU A 55 -5.80 17.11 9.02
C LEU A 55 -5.56 16.19 7.80
N VAL A 56 -6.66 15.73 7.18
CA VAL A 56 -6.61 14.74 6.10
C VAL A 56 -5.75 15.19 4.91
N PRO A 57 -5.80 16.46 4.42
CA PRO A 57 -4.97 16.88 3.30
C PRO A 57 -3.46 16.80 3.59
N ARG A 58 -3.05 17.11 4.83
CA ARG A 58 -1.64 17.03 5.27
C ARG A 58 -1.18 15.59 5.40
N ALA A 59 -1.97 14.74 6.03
CA ALA A 59 -1.67 13.32 6.17
C ALA A 59 -1.60 12.62 4.80
N LEU A 60 -2.52 12.92 3.87
CA LEU A 60 -2.50 12.41 2.50
C LEU A 60 -1.31 12.92 1.68
N LEU A 61 -0.83 14.14 1.93
CA LEU A 61 0.37 14.65 1.26
C LEU A 61 1.59 13.78 1.63
N TRP A 62 1.84 13.58 2.91
CA TRP A 62 2.94 12.74 3.39
C TRP A 62 2.79 11.30 2.95
N PHE A 63 1.57 10.73 3.01
CA PHE A 63 1.26 9.38 2.57
C PHE A 63 1.65 9.13 1.11
N ARG A 64 1.19 9.99 0.19
CA ARG A 64 1.47 9.80 -1.24
C ARG A 64 2.91 10.11 -1.62
N MET A 65 3.55 11.11 -0.95
CA MET A 65 4.96 11.42 -1.20
C MET A 65 5.86 10.30 -0.68
N ALA A 66 5.58 9.78 0.50
CA ALA A 66 6.27 8.62 1.04
C ALA A 66 6.12 7.39 0.12
N ALA A 67 4.92 7.12 -0.40
CA ALA A 67 4.72 6.08 -1.40
C ALA A 67 5.56 6.30 -2.67
N ALA A 68 5.64 7.54 -3.16
CA ALA A 68 6.45 7.86 -4.34
C ALA A 68 7.95 7.65 -4.10
N VAL A 69 8.47 8.14 -2.97
CA VAL A 69 9.89 7.97 -2.63
C VAL A 69 10.22 6.48 -2.42
N THR A 70 9.36 5.74 -1.72
CA THR A 70 9.53 4.29 -1.54
C THR A 70 9.55 3.57 -2.88
N PHE A 71 8.61 3.86 -3.77
CA PHE A 71 8.53 3.23 -5.08
C PHE A 71 9.77 3.56 -5.95
N LEU A 72 10.17 4.83 -6.05
CA LEU A 72 11.32 5.26 -6.86
C LEU A 72 12.63 4.66 -6.35
N THR A 73 12.87 4.68 -5.04
CA THR A 73 14.06 4.06 -4.44
C THR A 73 14.06 2.54 -4.63
N GLY A 74 12.88 1.91 -4.59
CA GLY A 74 12.68 0.50 -4.91
C GLY A 74 13.07 0.16 -6.34
N LEU A 75 12.66 0.96 -7.33
CA LEU A 75 13.04 0.79 -8.74
C LEU A 75 14.56 0.89 -8.93
N VAL A 76 15.19 1.87 -8.30
CA VAL A 76 16.66 1.99 -8.35
C VAL A 76 17.32 0.73 -7.79
N MET A 77 16.90 0.25 -6.62
CA MET A 77 17.46 -0.98 -6.03
C MET A 77 17.22 -2.22 -6.89
N LEU A 78 16.06 -2.36 -7.53
CA LEU A 78 15.82 -3.46 -8.47
C LEU A 78 16.76 -3.40 -9.68
N GLY A 79 17.08 -2.20 -10.15
CA GLY A 79 18.11 -2.00 -11.19
C GLY A 79 19.48 -2.52 -10.78
N PHE A 80 19.90 -2.32 -9.54
CA PHE A 80 21.15 -2.85 -8.99
C PHE A 80 21.15 -4.37 -8.81
N ILE A 81 19.99 -4.97 -8.49
CA ILE A 81 19.86 -6.43 -8.36
C ILE A 81 19.97 -7.11 -9.73
N GLY A 82 19.49 -6.49 -10.80
CA GLY A 82 19.55 -7.01 -12.18
C GLY A 82 18.94 -8.40 -12.29
N MET A 83 19.72 -9.37 -12.76
CA MET A 83 19.29 -10.78 -12.92
C MET A 83 19.26 -11.59 -11.62
N GLY A 84 19.71 -11.02 -10.50
CA GLY A 84 19.75 -11.70 -9.17
C GLY A 84 18.42 -11.65 -8.41
N LEU A 85 17.28 -11.52 -9.10
CA LEU A 85 15.96 -11.47 -8.46
C LEU A 85 15.63 -12.79 -7.75
N THR A 86 15.15 -12.69 -6.52
CA THR A 86 14.50 -13.79 -5.79
C THR A 86 13.01 -13.80 -6.06
N ILE A 87 12.35 -14.95 -5.85
CA ILE A 87 10.88 -15.00 -5.91
C ILE A 87 10.26 -14.07 -4.88
N ASP A 88 10.88 -13.98 -3.69
CA ASP A 88 10.41 -13.12 -2.60
C ASP A 88 10.40 -11.64 -3.01
N ILE A 89 11.53 -11.11 -3.52
CA ILE A 89 11.58 -9.70 -3.92
C ILE A 89 10.63 -9.41 -5.09
N THR A 90 10.40 -10.38 -5.98
CA THR A 90 9.46 -10.25 -7.09
C THR A 90 8.04 -10.09 -6.60
N ILE A 91 7.62 -10.90 -5.62
CA ILE A 91 6.29 -10.77 -4.99
C ILE A 91 6.18 -9.45 -4.23
N GLY A 92 7.18 -9.11 -3.41
CA GLY A 92 7.22 -7.85 -2.69
C GLY A 92 7.12 -6.64 -3.62
N ALA A 93 7.92 -6.60 -4.69
CA ALA A 93 7.91 -5.53 -5.68
C ALA A 93 6.57 -5.43 -6.43
N THR A 94 5.95 -6.57 -6.76
CA THR A 94 4.62 -6.60 -7.39
C THR A 94 3.56 -5.99 -6.47
N LEU A 95 3.50 -6.42 -5.21
CA LEU A 95 2.56 -5.87 -4.23
C LEU A 95 2.82 -4.38 -4.00
N GLY A 96 4.09 -3.95 -3.85
CA GLY A 96 4.44 -2.56 -3.67
C GLY A 96 4.06 -1.68 -4.85
N THR A 97 4.22 -2.19 -6.07
CA THR A 97 3.81 -1.49 -7.30
C THR A 97 2.30 -1.29 -7.35
N LEU A 98 1.52 -2.34 -7.10
CA LEU A 98 0.05 -2.24 -7.07
C LEU A 98 -0.43 -1.29 -5.97
N MET A 99 0.14 -1.39 -4.78
CA MET A 99 -0.18 -0.48 -3.69
C MET A 99 0.15 0.98 -4.03
N PHE A 100 1.27 1.25 -4.72
CA PHE A 100 1.62 2.59 -5.21
C PHE A 100 0.62 3.08 -6.26
N LEU A 101 0.25 2.25 -7.23
CA LEU A 101 -0.76 2.59 -8.24
C LEU A 101 -2.12 2.88 -7.60
N ASN A 102 -2.54 2.10 -6.62
CA ASN A 102 -3.75 2.35 -5.84
C ASN A 102 -3.74 3.71 -5.15
N VAL A 103 -2.60 4.12 -4.58
CA VAL A 103 -2.47 5.44 -3.93
C VAL A 103 -2.70 6.55 -4.95
N TRP A 104 -2.06 6.48 -6.11
CA TRP A 104 -2.06 7.58 -7.07
C TRP A 104 -3.25 7.61 -8.01
N LEU A 105 -3.76 6.43 -8.41
CA LEU A 105 -4.81 6.32 -9.43
C LEU A 105 -6.21 6.16 -8.83
N ILE A 106 -6.33 5.66 -7.59
CA ILE A 106 -7.63 5.39 -6.97
C ILE A 106 -7.82 6.21 -5.69
N ILE A 107 -6.95 6.05 -4.71
CA ILE A 107 -7.13 6.67 -3.39
C ILE A 107 -7.08 8.18 -3.50
N TRP A 108 -6.01 8.73 -4.07
CA TRP A 108 -5.82 10.18 -4.14
C TRP A 108 -6.89 10.92 -4.95
N PRO A 109 -7.29 10.51 -6.17
CA PRO A 109 -8.34 11.18 -6.91
C PRO A 109 -9.67 11.21 -6.16
N ASN A 110 -10.07 10.10 -5.54
CA ASN A 110 -11.32 10.02 -4.77
C ASN A 110 -11.24 10.82 -3.47
N GLN A 111 -10.10 10.83 -2.77
CA GLN A 111 -9.90 11.65 -1.57
C GLN A 111 -9.95 13.16 -1.88
N ARG A 112 -9.48 13.61 -3.05
CA ARG A 112 -9.64 15.01 -3.48
C ARG A 112 -11.09 15.42 -3.59
N ILE A 113 -11.97 14.55 -4.08
CA ILE A 113 -13.41 14.81 -4.14
C ILE A 113 -13.98 14.96 -2.72
N LEU A 114 -13.61 14.07 -1.81
CA LEU A 114 -14.07 14.13 -0.42
C LEU A 114 -13.60 15.40 0.30
N ILE A 115 -12.36 15.81 0.11
CA ILE A 115 -11.82 17.05 0.68
C ILE A 115 -12.61 18.25 0.17
N ARG A 116 -12.78 18.39 -1.15
CA ARG A 116 -13.55 19.47 -1.75
C ARG A 116 -15.00 19.50 -1.26
N SER A 117 -15.63 18.34 -1.14
CA SER A 117 -16.99 18.24 -0.61
C SER A 117 -17.09 18.77 0.83
N ASN A 118 -16.13 18.39 1.68
CA ASN A 118 -16.10 18.86 3.08
C ASN A 118 -15.73 20.35 3.20
N GLU A 119 -14.88 20.88 2.33
CA GLU A 119 -14.62 22.32 2.21
C GLU A 119 -15.90 23.09 1.84
N GLY A 120 -16.66 22.57 0.87
CA GLY A 120 -17.97 23.13 0.49
C GLY A 120 -18.98 23.12 1.66
N ILE A 121 -19.10 22.00 2.37
CA ILE A 121 -19.97 21.89 3.56
C ILE A 121 -19.56 22.92 4.62
N LYS A 122 -18.26 23.10 4.87
CA LYS A 122 -17.76 24.10 5.80
C LYS A 122 -18.10 25.54 5.38
N ALA A 123 -18.23 25.80 4.09
CA ALA A 123 -18.65 27.08 3.52
C ALA A 123 -20.19 27.23 3.46
N GLY A 124 -20.97 26.29 4.00
CA GLY A 124 -22.44 26.33 4.00
C GLY A 124 -23.11 25.75 2.76
N ASN A 125 -22.34 25.10 1.85
CA ASN A 125 -22.87 24.47 0.65
C ASN A 125 -23.33 23.02 0.92
N ALA A 126 -24.10 22.45 -0.01
CA ALA A 126 -24.40 21.02 -0.02
C ALA A 126 -23.16 20.17 -0.33
N ALA A 127 -23.16 18.91 0.13
CA ALA A 127 -22.13 17.95 -0.24
C ALA A 127 -22.10 17.72 -1.77
N LEU A 128 -20.92 17.49 -2.32
CA LEU A 128 -20.77 17.13 -3.74
C LEU A 128 -21.42 15.77 -4.01
N PRO A 129 -22.25 15.62 -5.05
CA PRO A 129 -22.89 14.34 -5.37
C PRO A 129 -21.89 13.20 -5.59
N GLU A 130 -20.73 13.49 -6.17
CA GLU A 130 -19.68 12.51 -6.46
C GLU A 130 -19.01 11.96 -5.20
N ALA A 131 -19.11 12.67 -4.07
CA ALA A 131 -18.53 12.25 -2.81
C ALA A 131 -19.09 10.91 -2.31
N ALA A 132 -20.37 10.64 -2.57
CA ALA A 132 -21.04 9.39 -2.20
C ALA A 132 -20.40 8.17 -2.88
N ALA A 133 -19.97 8.30 -4.15
CA ALA A 133 -19.29 7.25 -4.89
C ALA A 133 -17.77 7.20 -4.61
N ALA A 134 -17.15 8.34 -4.32
CA ALA A 134 -15.72 8.44 -4.08
C ALA A 134 -15.27 7.78 -2.76
N ALA A 135 -16.08 7.90 -1.69
CA ALA A 135 -15.75 7.35 -0.38
C ALA A 135 -15.54 5.83 -0.38
N PRO A 136 -16.49 5.01 -0.88
CA PRO A 136 -16.32 3.55 -0.91
C PRO A 136 -15.17 3.11 -1.83
N LYS A 137 -14.91 3.79 -2.96
CA LYS A 137 -13.79 3.49 -3.85
C LYS A 137 -12.45 3.71 -3.17
N ALA A 138 -12.22 4.88 -2.57
CA ALA A 138 -11.01 5.16 -1.82
C ALA A 138 -10.85 4.18 -0.64
N GLY A 139 -11.95 3.86 0.05
CA GLY A 139 -11.96 2.95 1.19
C GLY A 139 -11.58 1.51 0.78
N LEU A 140 -12.12 1.00 -0.32
CA LEU A 140 -11.82 -0.35 -0.81
C LEU A 140 -10.34 -0.48 -1.20
N ALA A 141 -9.82 0.43 -2.01
CA ALA A 141 -8.41 0.44 -2.41
C ALA A 141 -7.46 0.58 -1.21
N SER A 142 -7.82 1.42 -0.22
CA SER A 142 -7.04 1.59 1.00
C SER A 142 -7.02 0.33 1.87
N ARG A 143 -8.16 -0.36 2.01
CA ARG A 143 -8.26 -1.64 2.73
C ARG A 143 -7.48 -2.75 2.01
N THR A 144 -7.52 -2.82 0.69
CA THR A 144 -6.71 -3.76 -0.10
C THR A 144 -5.21 -3.49 0.09
N ASN A 145 -4.79 -2.22 0.05
CA ASN A 145 -3.40 -1.86 0.35
C ASN A 145 -2.99 -2.30 1.77
N THR A 146 -3.88 -2.15 2.75
CA THR A 146 -3.62 -2.61 4.12
C THR A 146 -3.46 -4.13 4.19
N MET A 147 -4.29 -4.89 3.50
CA MET A 147 -4.14 -6.35 3.36
C MET A 147 -2.83 -6.72 2.67
N PHE A 148 -2.49 -6.05 1.57
CA PHE A 148 -1.25 -6.29 0.80
C PHE A 148 0.02 -5.94 1.57
N SER A 149 -0.05 -4.98 2.50
CA SER A 149 1.12 -4.54 3.26
C SER A 149 1.74 -5.64 4.12
N VAL A 150 0.94 -6.60 4.62
CA VAL A 150 1.44 -7.70 5.45
C VAL A 150 2.37 -8.62 4.64
N PRO A 151 1.93 -9.26 3.55
CA PRO A 151 2.83 -10.06 2.72
C PRO A 151 3.94 -9.21 2.07
N LEU A 152 3.67 -7.94 1.68
CA LEU A 152 4.70 -7.04 1.17
C LEU A 152 5.90 -6.96 2.13
N LEU A 153 5.67 -6.61 3.40
CA LEU A 153 6.73 -6.45 4.39
C LEU A 153 7.47 -7.76 4.63
N TYR A 154 6.75 -8.89 4.68
CA TYR A 154 7.38 -10.19 4.80
C TYR A 154 8.30 -10.49 3.61
N PHE A 155 7.81 -10.42 2.38
CA PHE A 155 8.56 -10.78 1.18
C PHE A 155 9.71 -9.82 0.87
N MET A 156 9.60 -8.54 1.22
CA MET A 156 10.73 -7.60 1.18
C MET A 156 11.85 -8.00 2.16
N GLY A 157 11.50 -8.39 3.39
CA GLY A 157 12.47 -8.81 4.40
C GLY A 157 13.04 -10.20 4.11
N SER A 158 12.20 -11.18 3.72
CA SER A 158 12.63 -12.56 3.47
C SER A 158 13.60 -12.67 2.29
N SER A 159 13.46 -11.81 1.30
CA SER A 159 14.36 -11.79 0.13
C SER A 159 15.85 -11.80 0.50
N THR A 160 16.22 -11.15 1.60
CA THR A 160 17.62 -11.08 2.06
C THR A 160 17.89 -12.04 3.21
N HIS A 161 16.92 -12.27 4.10
CA HIS A 161 17.16 -12.96 5.37
C HIS A 161 16.64 -14.39 5.40
N LEU A 162 15.65 -14.74 4.60
CA LEU A 162 15.01 -16.06 4.54
C LEU A 162 14.49 -16.36 3.13
N SER A 163 15.36 -16.19 2.14
CA SER A 163 14.97 -16.30 0.73
C SER A 163 14.41 -17.67 0.38
N SER A 164 13.35 -17.66 -0.42
CA SER A 164 12.77 -18.88 -1.02
C SER A 164 13.51 -19.35 -2.29
N GLY A 165 14.55 -18.63 -2.70
CA GLY A 165 15.43 -18.97 -3.81
C GLY A 165 15.37 -17.98 -4.99
N PRO A 166 16.24 -18.18 -5.98
CA PRO A 166 16.29 -17.36 -7.18
C PRO A 166 15.01 -17.51 -8.02
N LEU A 167 14.54 -16.40 -8.60
CA LEU A 167 13.38 -16.42 -9.51
C LEU A 167 13.61 -17.33 -10.73
N SER A 168 14.87 -17.42 -11.21
CA SER A 168 15.26 -18.25 -12.35
C SER A 168 15.08 -19.76 -12.12
N SER A 169 15.07 -20.21 -10.86
CA SER A 169 14.84 -21.60 -10.47
C SER A 169 13.46 -21.86 -9.87
N ALA A 170 12.63 -20.82 -9.77
CA ALA A 170 11.27 -20.97 -9.23
C ALA A 170 10.36 -21.73 -10.20
N SER A 171 9.42 -22.49 -9.64
CA SER A 171 8.38 -23.15 -10.44
C SER A 171 7.53 -22.09 -11.16
N GLY A 172 7.42 -22.20 -12.48
CA GLY A 172 6.54 -21.32 -13.26
C GLY A 172 5.06 -21.41 -12.83
N ALA A 173 4.64 -22.58 -12.36
CA ALA A 173 3.29 -22.79 -11.81
C ALA A 173 3.11 -21.99 -10.50
N ALA A 174 4.08 -22.07 -9.58
CA ALA A 174 4.03 -21.30 -8.32
C ALA A 174 3.95 -19.78 -8.58
N VAL A 175 4.85 -19.28 -9.45
CA VAL A 175 4.84 -17.85 -9.82
C VAL A 175 3.52 -17.46 -10.47
N GLY A 176 3.01 -18.26 -11.41
CA GLY A 176 1.74 -18.00 -12.08
C GLY A 176 0.55 -17.95 -11.12
N VAL A 177 0.45 -18.91 -10.19
CA VAL A 177 -0.63 -18.95 -9.19
C VAL A 177 -0.54 -17.76 -8.23
N VAL A 178 0.64 -17.41 -7.74
CA VAL A 178 0.85 -16.23 -6.88
C VAL A 178 0.40 -14.95 -7.57
N LEU A 179 0.85 -14.72 -8.82
CA LEU A 179 0.47 -13.53 -9.57
C LEU A 179 -1.03 -13.49 -9.88
N LEU A 180 -1.64 -14.64 -10.16
CA LEU A 180 -3.09 -14.74 -10.38
C LEU A 180 -3.88 -14.37 -9.12
N ILE A 181 -3.47 -14.86 -7.94
CA ILE A 181 -4.09 -14.49 -6.66
C ILE A 181 -4.00 -12.98 -6.44
N ILE A 182 -2.80 -12.40 -6.60
CA ILE A 182 -2.59 -10.96 -6.41
C ILE A 182 -3.43 -10.16 -7.40
N ALA A 183 -3.46 -10.55 -8.68
CA ALA A 183 -4.25 -9.88 -9.71
C ALA A 183 -5.75 -9.96 -9.45
N ALA A 184 -6.26 -11.09 -8.97
CA ALA A 184 -7.67 -11.26 -8.60
C ALA A 184 -8.07 -10.34 -7.42
N LEU A 185 -7.20 -10.22 -6.42
CA LEU A 185 -7.42 -9.32 -5.28
C LEU A 185 -7.32 -7.85 -5.69
N GLU A 186 -6.43 -7.51 -6.60
CA GLU A 186 -6.34 -6.17 -7.17
C GLU A 186 -7.58 -5.83 -8.02
N ALA A 187 -8.07 -6.77 -8.82
CA ALA A 187 -9.33 -6.59 -9.54
C ALA A 187 -10.50 -6.34 -8.56
N ASN A 188 -10.52 -7.05 -7.42
CA ASN A 188 -11.51 -6.76 -6.36
C ASN A 188 -11.31 -5.37 -5.75
N ALA A 189 -10.08 -4.85 -5.63
CA ALA A 189 -9.82 -3.49 -5.14
C ALA A 189 -10.43 -2.40 -6.04
N ILE A 190 -10.55 -2.67 -7.34
CA ILE A 190 -11.06 -1.73 -8.34
C ILE A 190 -12.57 -1.85 -8.53
N PHE A 191 -13.08 -3.09 -8.64
CA PHE A 191 -14.45 -3.38 -9.08
C PHE A 191 -15.31 -4.07 -8.03
N GLY A 192 -14.72 -4.53 -6.93
CA GLY A 192 -15.38 -5.42 -5.98
C GLY A 192 -15.92 -4.76 -4.72
N LYS A 193 -15.83 -5.50 -3.62
CA LYS A 193 -16.36 -5.12 -2.30
C LYS A 193 -15.34 -5.44 -1.20
N GLN A 194 -15.47 -4.75 -0.07
CA GLN A 194 -14.56 -4.96 1.08
C GLN A 194 -14.68 -6.37 1.71
N GLY A 195 -15.86 -7.01 1.65
CA GLY A 195 -16.04 -8.32 2.26
C GLY A 195 -15.62 -8.33 3.75
N PRO A 196 -14.72 -9.25 4.16
CA PRO A 196 -14.26 -9.32 5.55
C PRO A 196 -13.39 -8.11 5.98
N MET A 197 -12.88 -7.31 5.04
CA MET A 197 -12.03 -6.15 5.32
C MET A 197 -12.79 -4.92 5.85
N THR A 198 -14.09 -5.02 6.16
CA THR A 198 -14.90 -3.92 6.70
C THR A 198 -14.48 -3.52 8.12
N THR A 199 -13.88 -4.43 8.88
CA THR A 199 -13.37 -4.19 10.23
C THR A 199 -11.84 -4.17 10.27
N VAL A 200 -11.27 -3.57 11.31
CA VAL A 200 -9.81 -3.55 11.54
C VAL A 200 -9.28 -4.98 11.68
N ASN A 201 -9.88 -5.79 12.54
CA ASN A 201 -9.46 -7.19 12.73
C ASN A 201 -9.62 -8.02 11.46
N GLY A 202 -10.67 -7.76 10.67
CA GLY A 202 -10.92 -8.43 9.41
C GLY A 202 -9.82 -8.17 8.38
N VAL A 203 -9.41 -6.90 8.18
CA VAL A 203 -8.36 -6.59 7.22
C VAL A 203 -6.99 -7.10 7.67
N ILE A 204 -6.69 -7.08 8.97
CA ILE A 204 -5.47 -7.67 9.53
C ILE A 204 -5.46 -9.19 9.29
N GLY A 205 -6.56 -9.88 9.62
CA GLY A 205 -6.71 -11.31 9.39
C GLY A 205 -6.57 -11.69 7.91
N CYS A 206 -7.16 -10.91 6.99
CA CYS A 206 -6.98 -11.09 5.55
C CYS A 206 -5.51 -10.90 5.12
N GLY A 207 -4.78 -9.95 5.70
CA GLY A 207 -3.37 -9.72 5.41
C GLY A 207 -2.50 -10.92 5.80
N PHE A 208 -2.64 -11.44 7.02
CA PHE A 208 -1.92 -12.63 7.47
C PHE A 208 -2.36 -13.90 6.71
N GLY A 209 -3.66 -14.04 6.41
CA GLY A 209 -4.17 -15.13 5.58
C GLY A 209 -3.57 -15.12 4.19
N LEU A 210 -3.51 -13.96 3.55
CA LEU A 210 -2.87 -13.81 2.24
C LEU A 210 -1.38 -14.15 2.29
N TRP A 211 -0.64 -13.66 3.30
CA TRP A 211 0.76 -14.02 3.48
C TRP A 211 0.94 -15.54 3.57
N LEU A 212 0.15 -16.24 4.40
CA LEU A 212 0.22 -17.69 4.54
C LEU A 212 -0.07 -18.41 3.22
N VAL A 213 -1.08 -17.98 2.49
CA VAL A 213 -1.44 -18.58 1.19
C VAL A 213 -0.31 -18.40 0.18
N LEU A 214 0.22 -17.19 0.01
CA LEU A 214 1.32 -16.94 -0.93
C LEU A 214 2.57 -17.73 -0.55
N TYR A 215 2.90 -17.78 0.74
CA TYR A 215 4.04 -18.55 1.24
C TYR A 215 3.86 -20.06 1.00
N ALA A 216 2.68 -20.60 1.29
CA ALA A 216 2.37 -22.01 1.07
C ALA A 216 2.46 -22.38 -0.42
N VAL A 217 1.92 -21.55 -1.32
CA VAL A 217 2.00 -21.78 -2.78
C VAL A 217 3.46 -21.90 -3.24
N ILE A 218 4.35 -21.02 -2.76
CA ILE A 218 5.78 -21.05 -3.12
C ILE A 218 6.48 -22.32 -2.59
N LYS A 219 6.03 -22.84 -1.45
CA LYS A 219 6.69 -24.02 -0.82
C LYS A 219 6.17 -25.35 -1.31
N VAL A 220 4.94 -25.39 -1.85
CA VAL A 220 4.27 -26.63 -2.25
C VAL A 220 4.36 -26.86 -3.76
N LEU A 221 4.34 -25.81 -4.58
CA LEU A 221 4.44 -25.89 -6.04
C LEU A 221 5.85 -25.56 -6.55
#